data_dae77f17b31eba5e890a929892ecaa8e
#
_entry.id   dae77f17b31eba5e890a929892ecaa8e
#
_cell.length_a   1.000
_cell.length_b   1.000
_cell.length_c   1.000
_cell.angle_alpha   90.00
_cell.angle_beta   90.00
_cell.angle_gamma   90.00
#
_symmetry.space_group_name_H-M   'P 1'
#
loop_
_entity.id
_entity.type
_entity.pdbx_description
1 polymer ?
#
loop_
_entity_poly.entity_id
_entity_poly.type
_entity_poly.pdbx_seq_one_letter_code
_entity_poly.pdbx_strand_id
1 'polypeptide(L)'
;AGITRYGKHPQAAIQLLEFLSSEKAQNLFADVNMEYPANPNIKVDTFVASWGDFKQNPMNLAKAGELQTEAVKLMDRAGYR
;
A
#
# COMPACT_ATOMS: atom_id res chain seq x y z
N ALA A 1 1.84 -1.63 -6.55
CA ALA A 1 2.26 -2.88 -7.21
C ALA A 1 2.39 -2.68 -8.72
N GLY A 2 3.17 -3.50 -9.39
CA GLY A 2 3.39 -3.40 -10.84
C GLY A 2 3.89 -4.71 -11.42
N ILE A 3 3.85 -4.79 -12.76
CA ILE A 3 4.34 -5.94 -13.51
C ILE A 3 5.74 -5.60 -14.03
N THR A 4 6.70 -6.49 -13.77
CA THR A 4 8.08 -6.28 -14.22
C THR A 4 8.18 -6.44 -15.74
N ARG A 5 9.03 -5.62 -16.39
CA ARG A 5 9.23 -5.61 -17.84
C ARG A 5 9.60 -6.97 -18.42
N TYR A 6 10.36 -7.76 -17.67
CA TYR A 6 10.87 -9.06 -18.12
C TYR A 6 10.12 -10.24 -17.49
N GLY A 7 8.95 -10.00 -16.89
CA GLY A 7 8.10 -11.07 -16.34
C GLY A 7 7.66 -12.01 -17.47
N LYS A 8 7.79 -13.32 -17.25
CA LYS A 8 7.45 -14.34 -18.26
C LYS A 8 5.95 -14.59 -18.38
N HIS A 9 5.16 -14.18 -17.41
CA HIS A 9 3.73 -14.46 -17.32
C HIS A 9 2.91 -13.20 -17.05
N PRO A 10 2.89 -12.21 -17.97
CA PRO A 10 2.23 -10.92 -17.71
C PRO A 10 0.73 -11.05 -17.49
N GLN A 11 0.04 -11.97 -18.18
CA GLN A 11 -1.40 -12.18 -17.98
C GLN A 11 -1.74 -12.72 -16.59
N ALA A 12 -0.96 -13.69 -16.10
CA ALA A 12 -1.12 -14.20 -14.74
C ALA A 12 -0.82 -13.13 -13.70
N ALA A 13 0.15 -12.25 -13.95
CA ALA A 13 0.47 -11.12 -13.07
C ALA A 13 -0.68 -10.10 -13.02
N ILE A 14 -1.33 -9.81 -14.15
CA ILE A 14 -2.53 -8.97 -14.19
C ILE A 14 -3.66 -9.59 -13.36
N GLN A 15 -3.95 -10.87 -13.56
CA GLN A 15 -4.98 -11.58 -12.79
C GLN A 15 -4.70 -11.54 -11.29
N LEU A 16 -3.44 -11.67 -10.87
CA LEU A 16 -3.05 -11.53 -9.47
C LEU A 16 -3.33 -10.11 -8.95
N LEU A 17 -2.97 -9.07 -9.68
CA LEU A 17 -3.23 -7.69 -9.28
C LEU A 17 -4.73 -7.38 -9.19
N GLU A 18 -5.52 -7.88 -10.13
CA GLU A 18 -6.99 -7.80 -10.09
C GLU A 18 -7.55 -8.51 -8.86
N PHE A 19 -7.07 -9.73 -8.57
CA PHE A 19 -7.45 -10.46 -7.37
C PHE A 19 -7.11 -9.70 -6.08
N LEU A 20 -5.90 -9.13 -5.99
CA LEU A 20 -5.48 -8.34 -4.83
C LEU A 20 -6.32 -7.08 -4.60
N SER A 21 -6.94 -6.55 -5.66
CA SER A 21 -7.88 -5.43 -5.60
C SER A 21 -9.33 -5.86 -5.33
N SER A 22 -9.61 -7.17 -5.34
CA SER A 22 -10.95 -7.71 -5.14
C SER A 22 -11.42 -7.52 -3.69
N GLU A 23 -12.73 -7.54 -3.50
CA GLU A 23 -13.36 -7.48 -2.18
C GLU A 23 -12.79 -8.54 -1.23
N LYS A 24 -12.65 -9.79 -1.71
CA LYS A 24 -12.14 -10.90 -0.91
C LYS A 24 -10.73 -10.64 -0.38
N ALA A 25 -9.81 -10.23 -1.24
CA ALA A 25 -8.43 -9.97 -0.85
C ALA A 25 -8.31 -8.73 0.03
N GLN A 26 -9.05 -7.67 -0.28
CA GLN A 26 -9.03 -6.43 0.49
C GLN A 26 -9.61 -6.60 1.89
N ASN A 27 -10.69 -7.37 2.06
CA ASN A 27 -11.22 -7.71 3.38
C ASN A 27 -10.19 -8.50 4.19
N LEU A 28 -9.53 -9.49 3.57
CA LEU A 28 -8.50 -10.27 4.25
C LEU A 28 -7.34 -9.40 4.75
N PHE A 29 -6.84 -8.49 3.94
CA PHE A 29 -5.78 -7.55 4.33
C PHE A 29 -6.25 -6.59 5.42
N ALA A 30 -7.43 -6.02 5.27
CA ALA A 30 -7.98 -5.08 6.25
C ALA A 30 -8.18 -5.73 7.62
N ASP A 31 -8.76 -6.94 7.65
CA ASP A 31 -9.09 -7.63 8.90
C ASP A 31 -7.85 -8.19 9.61
N VAL A 32 -6.92 -8.79 8.85
CA VAL A 32 -5.73 -9.44 9.44
C VAL A 32 -4.66 -8.43 9.83
N ASN A 33 -4.44 -7.40 9.02
CA ASN A 33 -3.38 -6.42 9.23
C ASN A 33 -3.87 -5.14 9.92
N MET A 34 -5.19 -4.99 10.14
CA MET A 34 -5.78 -3.75 10.68
C MET A 34 -5.41 -2.53 9.84
N GLU A 35 -5.59 -2.65 8.51
CA GLU A 35 -5.26 -1.62 7.55
C GLU A 35 -6.52 -1.02 6.91
N TYR A 36 -6.41 0.23 6.44
CA TYR A 36 -7.44 0.78 5.57
C TYR A 36 -7.37 0.10 4.20
N PRO A 37 -8.51 -0.42 3.68
CA PRO A 37 -8.53 -1.04 2.35
C PRO A 37 -8.21 0.00 1.27
N ALA A 38 -7.44 -0.40 0.25
CA ALA A 38 -7.16 0.45 -0.90
C ALA A 38 -8.38 0.62 -1.82
N ASN A 39 -9.28 -0.36 -1.83
CA ASN A 39 -10.54 -0.29 -2.57
C ASN A 39 -11.59 0.45 -1.72
N PRO A 40 -12.12 1.62 -2.18
CA PRO A 40 -13.04 2.45 -1.40
C PRO A 40 -14.42 1.81 -1.17
N ASN A 41 -14.76 0.75 -1.90
CA ASN A 41 -16.04 0.04 -1.74
C ASN A 41 -16.01 -1.01 -0.61
N ILE A 42 -14.85 -1.22 0.00
CA ILE A 42 -14.68 -2.22 1.07
C ILE A 42 -14.96 -1.56 2.42
N LYS A 43 -15.74 -2.27 3.24
CA LYS A 43 -16.04 -1.82 4.59
C LYS A 43 -14.78 -1.90 5.46
N VAL A 44 -14.46 -0.81 6.12
CA VAL A 44 -13.35 -0.75 7.07
C VAL A 44 -13.68 -1.59 8.32
N ASP A 45 -12.70 -2.33 8.83
CA ASP A 45 -12.82 -3.02 10.11
C ASP A 45 -13.26 -2.05 11.23
N THR A 46 -14.05 -2.52 12.19
CA THR A 46 -14.62 -1.68 13.24
C THR A 46 -13.57 -1.02 14.12
N PHE A 47 -12.46 -1.72 14.38
CA PHE A 47 -11.35 -1.17 15.15
C PHE A 47 -10.63 -0.05 14.39
N VAL A 48 -10.32 -0.29 13.12
CA VAL A 48 -9.70 0.71 12.23
C VAL A 48 -10.65 1.89 12.01
N ALA A 49 -11.95 1.65 11.85
CA ALA A 49 -12.96 2.70 11.73
C ALA A 49 -13.03 3.61 12.98
N SER A 50 -12.72 3.08 14.15
CA SER A 50 -12.67 3.88 15.39
C SER A 50 -11.59 4.96 15.39
N TRP A 51 -10.58 4.85 14.53
CA TRP A 51 -9.53 5.88 14.37
C TRP A 51 -10.03 7.12 13.63
N GLY A 52 -11.19 7.03 13.00
CA GLY A 52 -11.81 8.13 12.25
C GLY A 52 -11.27 8.26 10.82
N ASP A 53 -11.70 9.34 10.17
CA ASP A 53 -11.26 9.64 8.80
C ASP A 53 -9.83 10.20 8.79
N PHE A 54 -9.08 9.87 7.74
CA PHE A 54 -7.76 10.42 7.51
C PHE A 54 -7.68 11.12 6.16
N LYS A 55 -6.79 12.08 6.07
CA LYS A 55 -6.48 12.74 4.81
C LYS A 55 -5.42 11.94 4.05
N GLN A 56 -5.81 11.35 2.94
CA GLN A 56 -4.87 10.64 2.08
C GLN A 56 -3.76 11.59 1.57
N ASN A 57 -2.51 11.15 1.66
CA ASN A 57 -1.40 11.88 1.08
C ASN A 57 -1.37 11.66 -0.45
N PRO A 58 -1.54 12.70 -1.27
CA PRO A 58 -1.57 12.59 -2.74
C PRO A 58 -0.17 12.49 -3.35
N MET A 59 0.90 12.40 -2.55
CA MET A 59 2.27 12.37 -3.05
C MET A 59 2.50 11.15 -3.96
N ASN A 60 3.08 11.39 -5.13
CA ASN A 60 3.51 10.32 -6.01
C ASN A 60 4.69 9.54 -5.38
N LEU A 61 4.61 8.21 -5.40
CA LEU A 61 5.65 7.34 -4.84
C LEU A 61 7.02 7.50 -5.53
N ALA A 62 7.06 7.93 -6.79
CA ALA A 62 8.31 8.28 -7.45
C ALA A 62 9.05 9.41 -6.71
N LYS A 63 8.33 10.38 -6.16
CA LYS A 63 8.90 11.45 -5.34
C LYS A 63 9.50 10.94 -4.03
N ALA A 64 8.88 9.95 -3.41
CA ALA A 64 9.45 9.26 -2.25
C ALA A 64 10.78 8.57 -2.61
N GLY A 65 10.86 7.93 -3.79
CA GLY A 65 12.10 7.33 -4.30
C GLY A 65 13.21 8.35 -4.52
N GLU A 66 12.91 9.51 -5.11
CA GLU A 66 13.89 10.61 -5.28
C GLU A 66 14.48 11.10 -3.95
N LEU A 67 13.67 11.15 -2.91
CA LEU A 67 14.04 11.65 -1.58
C LEU A 67 14.67 10.57 -0.68
N GLN A 68 14.72 9.32 -1.10
CA GLN A 68 15.17 8.20 -0.28
C GLN A 68 16.56 8.41 0.32
N THR A 69 17.52 8.83 -0.49
CA THR A 69 18.91 9.03 -0.04
C THR A 69 18.99 10.07 1.09
N GLU A 70 18.28 11.18 0.97
CA GLU A 70 18.27 12.22 2.00
C GLU A 70 17.51 11.78 3.24
N ALA A 71 16.44 11.03 3.08
CA ALA A 71 15.69 10.44 4.19
C ALA A 71 16.57 9.48 5.02
N VAL A 72 17.33 8.60 4.37
CA VAL A 72 18.26 7.68 5.07
C VAL A 72 19.32 8.46 5.85
N LYS A 73 19.94 9.46 5.25
CA LYS A 73 20.90 10.32 5.95
C LYS A 73 20.29 11.04 7.15
N LEU A 74 19.04 11.48 7.04
CA LEU A 74 18.31 12.09 8.15
C LEU A 74 18.04 11.10 9.27
N MET A 75 17.63 9.88 8.94
CA MET A 75 17.42 8.81 9.90
C MET A 75 18.71 8.48 10.65
N ASP A 76 19.82 8.33 9.96
CA ASP A 76 21.13 8.08 10.56
C ASP A 76 21.53 9.19 11.53
N ARG A 77 21.37 10.47 11.14
CA ARG A 77 21.64 11.61 12.01
C ARG A 77 20.74 11.68 13.24
N ALA A 78 19.49 11.23 13.10
CA ALA A 78 18.51 11.16 14.20
C ALA A 78 18.71 9.94 15.10
N GLY A 79 19.63 9.03 14.79
CA GLY A 79 19.83 7.78 15.51
C GLY A 79 18.66 6.81 15.38
N TYR A 80 17.85 6.93 14.35
CA TYR A 80 16.74 6.02 14.07
C TYR A 80 17.31 4.64 13.65
N ARG A 81 16.87 3.58 14.34
CA ARG A 81 17.29 2.20 14.12
C ARG A 81 16.09 1.27 13.98
#